data_124307ad8f61577802cfb5f2bc1cf01d
#
_entry.id   124307ad8f61577802cfb5f2bc1cf01d
#
_cell.length_a   1.000
_cell.length_b   1.000
_cell.length_c   1.000
_cell.angle_alpha   90.00
_cell.angle_beta   90.00
_cell.angle_gamma   90.00
#
_symmetry.space_group_name_H-M   'P 1'
#
loop_
_entity.id
_entity.type
_entity.pdbx_description
1 polymer ?
#
loop_
_entity_poly.entity_id
_entity_poly.type
_entity_poly.pdbx_seq_one_letter_code
_entity_poly.pdbx_strand_id
1 'polypeptide(L)'
;MSCLGNCLLKEREPIMYNQEKIKKMKNHELAIEAYFYAYNHKLFGGASQKKAVKCYEQIIAIMDLDERMNLPFISTYGRCYVATEKRLIKCTKKLFGYKIEEQNWNEIKHIFYNNTSSRGALILDTVYGEVKIGVHRDGAGYACEVLRKLKEDAK
;
A
#
# COMPACT_ATOMS: atom_id res chain seq x y z
N MET A 1 -47.76 2.96 6.57
CA MET A 1 -47.29 2.28 7.78
C MET A 1 -46.94 0.80 7.59
N SER A 2 -47.47 0.18 6.56
CA SER A 2 -47.05 -1.17 6.13
C SER A 2 -45.59 -1.25 5.71
N CYS A 3 -44.95 -0.10 5.49
CA CYS A 3 -43.54 -0.03 5.11
C CYS A 3 -42.59 -0.39 6.23
N LEU A 4 -42.95 -0.23 7.49
CA LEU A 4 -42.10 -0.52 8.63
C LEU A 4 -41.77 -2.00 8.81
N GLY A 5 -42.77 -2.88 8.65
CA GLY A 5 -42.56 -4.32 8.72
C GLY A 5 -41.71 -4.86 7.56
N ASN A 6 -41.98 -4.36 6.37
CA ASN A 6 -41.21 -4.73 5.17
C ASN A 6 -39.77 -4.19 5.20
N CYS A 7 -39.55 -3.00 5.79
CA CYS A 7 -38.21 -2.45 5.96
C CYS A 7 -37.38 -3.26 6.95
N LEU A 8 -37.98 -3.72 8.05
CA LEU A 8 -37.32 -4.56 9.05
C LEU A 8 -36.95 -5.93 8.51
N LEU A 9 -37.80 -6.54 7.70
CA LEU A 9 -37.50 -7.82 7.07
C LEU A 9 -36.43 -7.71 5.98
N LYS A 10 -36.41 -6.61 5.24
CA LYS A 10 -35.39 -6.33 4.22
C LYS A 10 -34.05 -5.93 4.83
N GLU A 11 -34.07 -5.35 6.02
CA GLU A 11 -32.83 -4.94 6.70
C GLU A 11 -32.03 -6.12 7.27
N ARG A 12 -32.66 -7.26 7.55
CA ARG A 12 -31.94 -8.42 8.10
C ARG A 12 -31.02 -9.11 7.08
N GLU A 13 -31.49 -9.32 5.86
CA GLU A 13 -30.63 -9.86 4.78
C GLU A 13 -29.67 -8.83 4.22
N PRO A 14 -30.11 -7.58 3.95
CA PRO A 14 -29.20 -6.55 3.47
C PRO A 14 -28.09 -6.12 4.44
N ILE A 15 -28.26 -6.33 5.76
CA ILE A 15 -27.24 -5.94 6.73
C ILE A 15 -25.93 -6.69 6.51
N MET A 16 -25.94 -8.00 6.30
CA MET A 16 -24.73 -8.76 6.00
C MET A 16 -24.12 -8.35 4.65
N TYR A 17 -24.96 -8.21 3.63
CA TYR A 17 -24.56 -7.73 2.32
C TYR A 17 -24.00 -6.30 2.39
N ASN A 18 -24.65 -5.44 3.17
CA ASN A 18 -24.21 -4.06 3.38
C ASN A 18 -22.87 -3.96 4.11
N GLN A 19 -22.59 -4.88 5.03
CA GLN A 19 -21.30 -4.90 5.72
C GLN A 19 -20.14 -5.22 4.77
N GLU A 20 -20.33 -6.19 3.88
CA GLU A 20 -19.33 -6.49 2.85
C GLU A 20 -19.16 -5.32 1.88
N LYS A 21 -20.26 -4.72 1.46
CA LYS A 21 -20.23 -3.55 0.59
C LYS A 21 -19.55 -2.36 1.26
N ILE A 22 -19.85 -2.11 2.52
CA ILE A 22 -19.23 -1.05 3.31
C ILE A 22 -17.73 -1.31 3.44
N LYS A 23 -17.32 -2.54 3.70
CA LYS A 23 -15.91 -2.92 3.78
C LYS A 23 -15.19 -2.66 2.46
N LYS A 24 -15.79 -3.04 1.33
CA LYS A 24 -15.22 -2.76 0.00
C LYS A 24 -15.12 -1.28 -0.27
N MET A 25 -16.14 -0.51 0.12
CA MET A 25 -16.11 0.95 -0.04
C MET A 25 -15.03 1.58 0.81
N LYS A 26 -14.85 1.16 2.06
CA LYS A 26 -13.78 1.62 2.94
C LYS A 26 -12.40 1.27 2.37
N ASN A 27 -12.23 0.06 1.87
CA ASN A 27 -10.97 -0.34 1.24
C ASN A 27 -10.67 0.50 0.01
N HIS A 28 -11.68 0.81 -0.78
CA HIS A 28 -11.53 1.66 -1.95
C HIS A 28 -11.15 3.09 -1.55
N GLU A 29 -11.79 3.65 -0.54
CA GLU A 29 -11.46 4.98 -0.01
C GLU A 29 -10.03 5.03 0.52
N LEU A 30 -9.60 4.02 1.28
CA LEU A 30 -8.24 3.91 1.79
C LEU A 30 -7.22 3.78 0.64
N ALA A 31 -7.58 3.04 -0.40
CA ALA A 31 -6.72 2.91 -1.58
C ALA A 31 -6.55 4.23 -2.32
N ILE A 32 -7.61 5.01 -2.43
CA ILE A 32 -7.56 6.37 -3.02
C ILE A 32 -6.68 7.28 -2.16
N GLU A 33 -6.85 7.24 -0.84
CA GLU A 33 -6.02 8.01 0.09
C GLU A 33 -4.54 7.63 -0.03
N ALA A 34 -4.25 6.34 -0.16
CA ALA A 34 -2.89 5.85 -0.36
C ALA A 34 -2.28 6.42 -1.65
N TYR A 35 -3.05 6.42 -2.74
CA TYR A 35 -2.60 6.99 -4.00
C TYR A 35 -2.26 8.49 -3.85
N PHE A 36 -3.15 9.26 -3.25
CA PHE A 36 -2.92 10.70 -3.07
C PHE A 36 -1.79 10.99 -2.10
N TYR A 37 -1.61 10.17 -1.07
CA TYR A 37 -0.45 10.28 -0.19
C TYR A 37 0.85 10.12 -0.99
N ALA A 38 0.94 9.06 -1.78
CA ALA A 38 2.11 8.82 -2.62
C ALA A 38 2.34 9.99 -3.61
N TYR A 39 1.28 10.45 -4.24
CA TYR A 39 1.36 11.57 -5.17
C TYR A 39 1.86 12.84 -4.49
N ASN A 40 1.31 13.19 -3.32
CA ASN A 40 1.65 14.41 -2.59
C ASN A 40 3.07 14.40 -2.05
N HIS A 41 3.63 13.21 -1.78
CA HIS A 41 5.00 13.06 -1.29
C HIS A 41 6.01 12.75 -2.40
N LYS A 42 5.63 12.97 -3.65
CA LYS A 42 6.48 12.70 -4.82
C LYS A 42 6.93 11.24 -4.91
N LEU A 43 6.05 10.33 -4.48
CA LEU A 43 6.29 8.88 -4.51
C LEU A 43 5.36 8.19 -5.50
N PHE A 44 4.86 8.91 -6.47
CA PHE A 44 4.11 8.36 -7.58
C PHE A 44 5.10 7.84 -8.64
N GLY A 45 4.72 6.76 -9.30
CA GLY A 45 5.59 6.13 -10.29
C GLY A 45 4.85 5.83 -11.59
N GLY A 46 5.26 4.79 -12.27
CA GLY A 46 4.79 4.41 -13.60
C GLY A 46 3.40 3.79 -13.66
N ALA A 47 2.52 4.00 -12.69
CA ALA A 47 1.17 3.47 -12.70
C ALA A 47 0.14 4.59 -12.76
N SER A 48 -0.94 4.38 -13.54
CA SER A 48 -2.09 5.28 -13.52
C SER A 48 -2.79 5.21 -12.16
N GLN A 49 -3.58 6.24 -11.85
CA GLN A 49 -4.38 6.24 -10.63
C GLN A 49 -5.27 5.00 -10.52
N LYS A 50 -5.97 4.67 -11.60
CA LYS A 50 -6.87 3.50 -11.64
C LYS A 50 -6.13 2.21 -11.32
N LYS A 51 -4.97 2.00 -11.92
CA LYS A 51 -4.15 0.81 -11.71
C LYS A 51 -3.58 0.76 -10.30
N ALA A 52 -3.08 1.87 -9.81
CA ALA A 52 -2.53 1.97 -8.46
C ALA A 52 -3.60 1.72 -7.39
N VAL A 53 -4.77 2.32 -7.52
CA VAL A 53 -5.87 2.13 -6.57
C VAL A 53 -6.26 0.66 -6.49
N LYS A 54 -6.34 -0.04 -7.61
CA LYS A 54 -6.63 -1.48 -7.62
C LYS A 54 -5.56 -2.29 -6.90
N CYS A 55 -4.29 -1.95 -7.09
CA CYS A 55 -3.19 -2.60 -6.37
C CYS A 55 -3.26 -2.33 -4.87
N TYR A 56 -3.54 -1.11 -4.46
CA TYR A 56 -3.72 -0.77 -3.04
C TYR A 56 -4.89 -1.49 -2.41
N GLU A 57 -5.99 -1.68 -3.15
CA GLU A 57 -7.11 -2.48 -2.66
C GLU A 57 -6.69 -3.92 -2.34
N GLN A 58 -5.83 -4.50 -3.18
CA GLN A 58 -5.30 -5.85 -2.95
C GLN A 58 -4.41 -5.90 -1.70
N ILE A 59 -3.59 -4.89 -1.49
CA ILE A 59 -2.75 -4.80 -0.29
C ILE A 59 -3.60 -4.65 0.96
N ILE A 60 -4.57 -3.74 0.94
CA ILE A 60 -5.46 -3.49 2.09
C ILE A 60 -6.22 -4.76 2.47
N ALA A 61 -6.64 -5.54 1.47
CA ALA A 61 -7.39 -6.78 1.72
C ALA A 61 -6.62 -7.82 2.54
N ILE A 62 -5.29 -7.80 2.49
CA ILE A 62 -4.44 -8.74 3.25
C ILE A 62 -3.86 -8.14 4.53
N MET A 63 -4.05 -6.86 4.76
CA MET A 63 -3.57 -6.21 5.98
C MET A 63 -4.40 -6.63 7.19
N ASP A 64 -3.76 -6.70 8.34
CA ASP A 64 -4.44 -6.95 9.60
C ASP A 64 -5.31 -5.74 9.98
N LEU A 65 -6.34 -5.95 10.80
CA LEU A 65 -7.25 -4.88 11.22
C LEU A 65 -6.56 -3.73 11.95
N ASP A 66 -5.50 -4.04 12.68
CA ASP A 66 -4.72 -3.07 13.44
C ASP A 66 -3.51 -2.53 12.69
N GLU A 67 -3.28 -3.01 11.48
CA GLU A 67 -2.13 -2.63 10.68
C GLU A 67 -2.40 -1.31 9.95
N ARG A 68 -1.43 -0.40 9.96
CA ARG A 68 -1.57 0.94 9.37
C ARG A 68 -0.68 1.12 8.15
N MET A 69 -1.21 1.81 7.16
CA MET A 69 -0.43 2.21 5.98
C MET A 69 0.39 3.46 6.33
N ASN A 70 1.62 3.26 6.78
CA ASN A 70 2.48 4.38 7.16
C ASN A 70 3.16 5.04 5.97
N LEU A 71 3.47 4.26 4.93
CA LEU A 71 4.08 4.79 3.73
C LEU A 71 3.61 4.01 2.50
N PRO A 72 2.55 4.46 1.84
CA PRO A 72 2.24 3.99 0.50
C PRO A 72 3.11 4.72 -0.53
N PHE A 73 3.69 3.98 -1.47
CA PHE A 73 4.45 4.57 -2.56
C PHE A 73 4.39 3.70 -3.82
N ILE A 74 4.70 4.30 -4.95
CA ILE A 74 4.64 3.65 -6.26
C ILE A 74 6.01 3.75 -6.89
N SER A 75 6.57 2.59 -7.29
CA SER A 75 7.87 2.55 -7.94
C SER A 75 7.82 3.09 -9.37
N THR A 76 8.98 3.38 -9.93
CA THR A 76 9.13 3.84 -11.30
C THR A 76 8.49 2.87 -12.31
N TYR A 77 8.50 1.58 -12.01
CA TYR A 77 7.90 0.55 -12.87
C TYR A 77 6.43 0.26 -12.55
N GLY A 78 5.79 1.09 -11.74
CA GLY A 78 4.36 0.99 -11.46
C GLY A 78 3.97 -0.07 -10.46
N ARG A 79 4.90 -0.56 -9.68
CA ARG A 79 4.62 -1.49 -8.58
C ARG A 79 4.23 -0.69 -7.35
N CYS A 80 3.17 -1.12 -6.67
CA CYS A 80 2.69 -0.44 -5.48
C CYS A 80 3.24 -1.08 -4.22
N TYR A 81 3.70 -0.24 -3.31
CA TYR A 81 4.25 -0.65 -2.03
C TYR A 81 3.47 0.01 -0.91
N VAL A 82 3.33 -0.70 0.19
CA VAL A 82 2.85 -0.13 1.46
C VAL A 82 3.78 -0.59 2.56
N ALA A 83 4.40 0.34 3.24
CA ALA A 83 5.15 0.07 4.46
C ALA A 83 4.24 0.26 5.66
N THR A 84 4.14 -0.76 6.50
CA THR A 84 3.38 -0.74 7.74
C THR A 84 4.32 -0.90 8.92
N GLU A 85 3.80 -0.80 10.13
CA GLU A 85 4.59 -1.08 11.34
C GLU A 85 5.04 -2.54 11.42
N LYS A 86 4.43 -3.43 10.65
CA LYS A 86 4.73 -4.87 10.69
C LYS A 86 5.62 -5.35 9.55
N ARG A 87 5.47 -4.76 8.36
CA ARG A 87 6.11 -5.31 7.16
C ARG A 87 6.08 -4.32 6.00
N LEU A 88 6.86 -4.62 4.98
CA LEU A 88 6.79 -3.95 3.68
C LEU A 88 6.05 -4.87 2.72
N ILE A 89 4.97 -4.37 2.13
CA ILE A 89 4.11 -5.13 1.22
C ILE A 89 4.23 -4.54 -0.18
N LYS A 90 4.34 -5.42 -1.17
CA LYS A 90 4.45 -5.05 -2.59
C LYS A 90 3.36 -5.74 -3.38
N CYS A 91 2.67 -5.00 -4.23
CA CYS A 91 1.69 -5.54 -5.16
C CYS A 91 2.11 -5.24 -6.59
N THR A 92 2.16 -6.28 -7.42
CA THR A 92 2.46 -6.17 -8.84
C THR A 92 1.26 -6.65 -9.64
N LYS A 93 0.81 -5.85 -10.60
CA LYS A 93 -0.22 -6.27 -11.55
C LYS A 93 0.39 -7.24 -12.55
N LYS A 94 -0.19 -8.42 -12.66
CA LYS A 94 0.19 -9.44 -13.64
C LYS A 94 -0.83 -9.48 -14.78
N LEU A 95 -0.53 -10.25 -15.83
CA LEU A 95 -1.46 -10.43 -16.95
C LEU A 95 -2.81 -10.97 -16.44
N PHE A 96 -2.76 -11.92 -15.51
CA PHE A 96 -3.93 -12.46 -14.82
C PHE A 96 -3.77 -12.25 -13.32
N GLY A 97 -4.51 -11.26 -12.78
CA GLY A 97 -4.52 -11.00 -11.35
C GLY A 97 -3.35 -10.18 -10.82
N TYR A 98 -3.01 -10.41 -9.58
CA TYR A 98 -2.01 -9.64 -8.84
C TYR A 98 -1.07 -10.56 -8.09
N LYS A 99 0.18 -10.11 -7.96
CA LYS A 99 1.18 -10.80 -7.13
C LYS A 99 1.46 -9.94 -5.91
N ILE A 100 1.27 -10.52 -4.72
CA ILE A 100 1.60 -9.87 -3.44
C ILE A 100 2.88 -10.49 -2.90
N GLU A 101 3.83 -9.64 -2.53
CA GLU A 101 5.06 -10.04 -1.88
C GLU A 101 5.20 -9.23 -0.61
N GLU A 102 5.79 -9.81 0.42
CA GLU A 102 6.00 -9.10 1.67
C GLU A 102 7.37 -9.37 2.23
N GLN A 103 7.87 -8.43 3.02
CA GLN A 103 9.16 -8.52 3.66
C GLN A 103 9.07 -8.00 5.08
N ASN A 104 9.50 -8.80 6.03
CA ASN A 104 9.52 -8.42 7.44
C ASN A 104 10.68 -7.47 7.72
N TRP A 105 10.49 -6.56 8.65
CA TRP A 105 11.52 -5.58 8.99
C TRP A 105 12.82 -6.22 9.49
N ASN A 106 12.74 -7.36 10.16
CA ASN A 106 13.93 -8.08 10.64
C ASN A 106 14.78 -8.70 9.53
N GLU A 107 14.22 -8.83 8.32
CA GLU A 107 14.96 -9.32 7.16
C GLU A 107 15.75 -8.21 6.46
N ILE A 108 15.49 -6.95 6.79
CA ILE A 108 16.15 -5.79 6.20
C ILE A 108 17.22 -5.30 7.18
N LYS A 109 18.48 -5.31 6.75
CA LYS A 109 19.61 -4.88 7.58
C LYS A 109 19.77 -3.37 7.56
N HIS A 110 19.79 -2.80 6.35
CA HIS A 110 20.02 -1.38 6.11
C HIS A 110 19.14 -0.86 5.00
N ILE A 111 18.81 0.42 5.08
CA ILE A 111 18.00 1.11 4.07
C ILE A 111 18.74 2.38 3.67
N PHE A 112 18.95 2.54 2.37
CA PHE A 112 19.64 3.69 1.78
C PHE A 112 18.82 4.28 0.66
N TYR A 113 19.17 5.48 0.24
CA TYR A 113 18.65 5.98 -1.02
C TYR A 113 19.82 6.57 -1.83
N ASN A 114 19.66 6.55 -3.15
CA ASN A 114 20.63 7.11 -4.07
C ASN A 114 19.90 7.87 -5.16
N ASN A 115 20.23 9.14 -5.32
CA ASN A 115 19.66 9.98 -6.36
C ASN A 115 20.69 10.32 -7.41
N THR A 116 20.28 10.17 -8.67
CA THR A 116 20.99 10.75 -9.80
C THR A 116 20.32 12.07 -10.19
N SER A 117 20.78 12.70 -11.26
CA SER A 117 20.18 13.95 -11.76
C SER A 117 18.71 13.80 -12.16
N SER A 118 18.27 12.58 -12.54
CA SER A 118 16.92 12.34 -13.06
C SER A 118 16.14 11.23 -12.35
N ARG A 119 16.79 10.42 -11.51
CA ARG A 119 16.18 9.24 -10.91
C ARG A 119 16.55 9.12 -9.44
N GLY A 120 15.64 8.48 -8.69
CA GLY A 120 15.89 8.07 -7.33
C GLY A 120 15.81 6.56 -7.19
N ALA A 121 16.43 6.04 -6.15
CA ALA A 121 16.34 4.63 -5.82
C ALA A 121 16.39 4.45 -4.31
N LEU A 122 15.55 3.56 -3.81
CA LEU A 122 15.65 3.00 -2.47
C LEU A 122 16.46 1.72 -2.58
N ILE A 123 17.39 1.53 -1.67
CA ILE A 123 18.26 0.36 -1.64
C ILE A 123 18.05 -0.32 -0.30
N LEU A 124 17.54 -1.54 -0.34
CA LEU A 124 17.30 -2.35 0.84
C LEU A 124 18.36 -3.44 0.89
N ASP A 125 19.24 -3.38 1.88
CA ASP A 125 20.18 -4.46 2.14
C ASP A 125 19.48 -5.50 3.00
N THR A 126 19.11 -6.62 2.41
CA THR A 126 18.35 -7.66 3.09
C THR A 126 19.20 -8.88 3.36
N VAL A 127 18.70 -9.76 4.22
CA VAL A 127 19.37 -11.04 4.50
C VAL A 127 19.46 -11.96 3.26
N TYR A 128 18.64 -11.68 2.22
CA TYR A 128 18.62 -12.42 0.97
C TYR A 128 19.38 -11.71 -0.15
N GLY A 129 19.98 -10.56 0.13
CA GLY A 129 20.69 -9.76 -0.86
C GLY A 129 20.12 -8.35 -0.97
N GLU A 130 20.68 -7.59 -1.90
CA GLU A 130 20.29 -6.21 -2.13
C GLU A 130 19.05 -6.12 -3.01
N VAL A 131 18.08 -5.31 -2.59
CA VAL A 131 16.87 -5.01 -3.36
C VAL A 131 16.90 -3.52 -3.69
N LYS A 132 16.78 -3.20 -4.97
CA LYS A 132 16.75 -1.84 -5.48
C LYS A 132 15.35 -1.50 -5.98
N ILE A 133 14.78 -0.42 -5.45
CA ILE A 133 13.45 0.06 -5.84
C ILE A 133 13.60 1.44 -6.46
N GLY A 134 13.34 1.56 -7.77
CA GLY A 134 13.32 2.86 -8.42
C GLY A 134 12.13 3.69 -7.94
N VAL A 135 12.38 4.92 -7.52
CA VAL A 135 11.34 5.85 -7.08
C VAL A 135 11.63 7.23 -7.65
N HIS A 136 10.67 8.14 -7.56
CA HIS A 136 10.89 9.53 -7.95
C HIS A 136 11.97 10.14 -7.05
N ARG A 137 12.96 10.82 -7.67
CA ARG A 137 14.10 11.36 -6.93
C ARG A 137 13.70 12.31 -5.79
N ASP A 138 12.62 13.08 -6.00
CA ASP A 138 12.19 14.07 -5.02
C ASP A 138 11.53 13.45 -3.78
N GLY A 139 11.10 12.17 -3.88
CA GLY A 139 10.50 11.43 -2.78
C GLY A 139 11.43 10.43 -2.11
N ALA A 140 12.57 10.12 -2.74
CA ALA A 140 13.45 9.04 -2.27
C ALA A 140 13.95 9.27 -0.83
N GLY A 141 14.39 10.48 -0.52
CA GLY A 141 14.89 10.80 0.82
C GLY A 141 13.84 10.68 1.90
N TYR A 142 12.65 11.19 1.63
CA TYR A 142 11.52 11.09 2.55
C TYR A 142 11.13 9.63 2.78
N ALA A 143 11.01 8.85 1.70
CA ALA A 143 10.67 7.43 1.81
C ALA A 143 11.71 6.67 2.62
N CYS A 144 13.00 6.91 2.35
CA CYS A 144 14.09 6.27 3.09
C CYS A 144 14.01 6.57 4.59
N GLU A 145 13.75 7.81 4.95
CA GLU A 145 13.63 8.23 6.35
C GLU A 145 12.48 7.53 7.06
N VAL A 146 11.31 7.46 6.42
CA VAL A 146 10.15 6.79 6.99
C VAL A 146 10.39 5.28 7.13
N LEU A 147 10.97 4.65 6.11
CA LEU A 147 11.28 3.22 6.14
C LEU A 147 12.28 2.88 7.25
N ARG A 148 13.31 3.70 7.42
CA ARG A 148 14.30 3.51 8.50
C ARG A 148 13.64 3.59 9.88
N LYS A 149 12.73 4.53 10.07
CA LYS A 149 12.02 4.70 11.33
C LYS A 149 11.12 3.50 11.62
N LEU A 150 10.38 3.03 10.62
CA LEU A 150 9.53 1.85 10.78
C LEU A 150 10.36 0.62 11.15
N LYS A 151 11.49 0.41 10.49
CA LYS A 151 12.39 -0.69 10.80
C LYS A 151 12.94 -0.57 12.23
N GLU A 152 13.34 0.60 12.64
CA GLU A 152 13.86 0.84 14.00
C GLU A 152 12.80 0.58 15.05
N ASP A 153 11.58 1.04 14.84
CA ASP A 153 10.46 0.88 15.76
C ASP A 153 9.93 -0.56 15.84
N ALA A 154 10.24 -1.38 14.84
CA ALA A 154 9.79 -2.78 14.77
C ALA A 154 10.58 -3.74 15.65
N LYS A 155 11.56 -3.28 16.38
CA LYS A 155 12.41 -4.10 17.26
C LYS A 155 11.66 -4.64 18.50
#